data_83377716249684a2f58524cd5c5a30a4
#
_entry.id   83377716249684a2f58524cd5c5a30a4
#
_cell.length_a   1.000
_cell.length_b   1.000
_cell.length_c   1.000
_cell.angle_alpha   90.00
_cell.angle_beta   90.00
_cell.angle_gamma   90.00
#
_symmetry.space_group_name_H-M   'P 1'
#
loop_
_entity.id
_entity.type
_entity.pdbx_description
1 polymer ?
#
loop_
_entity_poly.entity_id
_entity_poly.type
_entity_poly.pdbx_seq_one_letter_code
_entity_poly.pdbx_strand_id
1 'polypeptide(L)'
;RDNCNGWWRIENGVVNFNYTGLADNENGRFYIEDGKVNFDFTGIIQDGGNLVYVENSKVRYDYTGIKQYYNEWLYIKNGVVDYSYTGIAENENGWWRVENGVVNFDYTGLADNENGRFYIEDGRVNFDYTGFMQDGNDLVYLIESKVRYDYNSIEDNNGEWLYINNGKVDYSYTGIAENENGWWRIEGGKVNFNYNGLADNENGRFYIVNGRVNFDYTDVIQDGADWVYIENSKVRYDYTGIRENINGWWRIESGIVNFKFTGIAANENGEFFIKDGKVDFSYTGTINQDDYMYSVREGWVVSKDNISEKIMGVDVSHHNNDNSEGVINWAEVANAGYKFAMVKVAGRSTGADGNLYTDSYYEENIQGALAAGMQVGAYFFSQSMSVEEAVEEANYICDLIAG
;
A
#
# COMPACT_ATOMS: atom_id res chain seq x y z
N ARG A 1 16.28 -34.86 -69.24
CA ARG A 1 15.09 -34.67 -70.07
C ARG A 1 14.02 -35.67 -69.69
N ASP A 2 12.75 -35.34 -69.80
CA ASP A 2 11.62 -36.22 -69.52
C ASP A 2 11.17 -36.97 -70.79
N ASN A 3 10.60 -38.14 -70.56
CA ASN A 3 9.79 -38.88 -71.53
C ASN A 3 8.70 -39.66 -70.75
N CYS A 4 7.86 -40.46 -71.46
CA CYS A 4 6.75 -41.19 -70.83
C CYS A 4 7.18 -42.17 -69.71
N ASN A 5 8.47 -42.49 -69.61
CA ASN A 5 9.03 -43.42 -68.61
C ASN A 5 9.80 -42.72 -67.48
N GLY A 6 9.84 -41.36 -67.47
CA GLY A 6 10.48 -40.57 -66.44
C GLY A 6 11.55 -39.60 -66.94
N TRP A 7 12.33 -39.01 -66.02
CA TRP A 7 13.37 -38.03 -66.32
C TRP A 7 14.75 -38.71 -66.30
N TRP A 8 15.55 -38.42 -67.37
CA TRP A 8 16.79 -39.13 -67.64
C TRP A 8 17.98 -38.18 -67.76
N ARG A 9 19.14 -38.62 -67.29
CA ARG A 9 20.44 -37.96 -67.47
C ARG A 9 20.88 -38.18 -68.93
N ILE A 10 21.04 -37.09 -69.66
CA ILE A 10 21.55 -37.13 -71.04
C ILE A 10 22.97 -36.54 -71.05
N GLU A 11 23.90 -37.24 -71.61
CA GLU A 11 25.27 -36.82 -71.88
C GLU A 11 25.60 -37.09 -73.36
N ASN A 12 26.16 -36.08 -74.04
CA ASN A 12 26.49 -36.18 -75.47
C ASN A 12 25.35 -36.74 -76.34
N GLY A 13 24.08 -36.39 -76.00
CA GLY A 13 22.91 -36.82 -76.74
C GLY A 13 22.36 -38.20 -76.39
N VAL A 14 22.99 -38.96 -75.51
CA VAL A 14 22.61 -40.32 -75.09
C VAL A 14 22.30 -40.37 -73.60
N VAL A 15 21.36 -41.26 -73.17
CA VAL A 15 21.08 -41.54 -71.78
C VAL A 15 22.32 -42.22 -71.12
N ASN A 16 22.85 -41.67 -70.05
CA ASN A 16 23.90 -42.26 -69.27
C ASN A 16 23.32 -43.09 -68.11
N PHE A 17 23.12 -44.37 -68.28
CA PHE A 17 22.56 -45.27 -67.29
C PHE A 17 23.55 -45.58 -66.11
N ASN A 18 24.83 -45.24 -66.23
CA ASN A 18 25.80 -45.42 -65.18
C ASN A 18 25.96 -44.24 -64.26
N TYR A 19 25.20 -43.15 -64.48
CA TYR A 19 25.27 -41.94 -63.68
C TYR A 19 24.40 -42.06 -62.42
N THR A 20 25.02 -41.94 -61.26
CA THR A 20 24.34 -41.75 -59.97
C THR A 20 24.93 -40.52 -59.29
N GLY A 21 24.04 -39.56 -58.89
CA GLY A 21 24.45 -38.30 -58.30
C GLY A 21 23.48 -37.15 -58.62
N LEU A 22 23.88 -35.92 -58.33
CA LEU A 22 23.05 -34.73 -58.59
C LEU A 22 23.30 -34.14 -59.96
N ALA A 23 22.19 -33.72 -60.65
CA ALA A 23 22.27 -32.98 -61.87
C ALA A 23 21.15 -31.95 -62.05
N ASP A 24 21.40 -30.92 -62.82
CA ASP A 24 20.52 -29.74 -62.97
C ASP A 24 19.66 -29.88 -64.25
N ASN A 25 18.42 -29.32 -64.13
CA ASN A 25 17.61 -28.94 -65.26
C ASN A 25 16.89 -27.61 -64.97
N GLU A 26 15.99 -27.14 -65.86
CA GLU A 26 15.25 -25.92 -65.67
C GLU A 26 14.34 -25.88 -64.43
N ASN A 27 14.00 -27.05 -63.87
CA ASN A 27 13.13 -27.19 -62.69
C ASN A 27 13.91 -27.30 -61.37
N GLY A 28 15.27 -27.37 -61.39
CA GLY A 28 16.14 -27.42 -60.23
C GLY A 28 17.20 -28.51 -60.33
N ARG A 29 17.78 -28.85 -59.17
CA ARG A 29 18.81 -29.88 -58.98
C ARG A 29 18.19 -31.15 -58.44
N PHE A 30 18.40 -32.28 -59.14
CA PHE A 30 17.73 -33.53 -58.82
C PHE A 30 18.72 -34.69 -58.63
N TYR A 31 18.36 -35.62 -57.75
CA TYR A 31 19.07 -36.89 -57.55
C TYR A 31 18.71 -37.88 -58.66
N ILE A 32 19.74 -38.42 -59.23
CA ILE A 32 19.69 -39.39 -60.31
C ILE A 32 20.31 -40.67 -59.82
N GLU A 33 19.69 -41.78 -60.01
CA GLU A 33 20.15 -43.10 -59.75
C GLU A 33 20.06 -43.94 -61.03
N ASP A 34 21.18 -44.56 -61.40
CA ASP A 34 21.27 -45.36 -62.62
C ASP A 34 20.71 -44.64 -63.83
N GLY A 35 21.08 -43.37 -63.99
CA GLY A 35 20.70 -42.51 -65.11
C GLY A 35 19.28 -41.92 -65.07
N LYS A 36 18.44 -42.28 -64.09
CA LYS A 36 17.07 -41.85 -63.98
C LYS A 36 16.86 -41.05 -62.69
N VAL A 37 16.03 -40.00 -62.74
CA VAL A 37 15.61 -39.29 -61.52
C VAL A 37 14.81 -40.25 -60.65
N ASN A 38 15.28 -40.46 -59.41
CA ASN A 38 14.60 -41.29 -58.42
C ASN A 38 13.71 -40.37 -57.52
N PHE A 39 12.44 -40.17 -57.92
CA PHE A 39 11.53 -39.31 -57.19
C PHE A 39 11.16 -39.81 -55.79
N ASP A 40 11.46 -41.05 -55.44
CA ASP A 40 11.21 -41.59 -54.10
C ASP A 40 12.36 -41.28 -53.13
N PHE A 41 13.50 -40.76 -53.64
CA PHE A 41 14.65 -40.48 -52.82
C PHE A 41 14.46 -39.22 -51.95
N THR A 42 14.59 -39.40 -50.65
CA THR A 42 14.68 -38.31 -49.66
C THR A 42 15.81 -38.61 -48.69
N GLY A 43 16.73 -37.64 -48.51
CA GLY A 43 17.87 -37.81 -47.63
C GLY A 43 18.94 -36.76 -47.83
N ILE A 44 20.10 -36.96 -47.19
CA ILE A 44 21.26 -36.09 -47.35
C ILE A 44 22.28 -36.79 -48.23
N ILE A 45 22.84 -36.11 -49.22
CA ILE A 45 23.87 -36.67 -50.10
C ILE A 45 25.03 -35.70 -50.32
N GLN A 46 26.16 -36.25 -50.77
CA GLN A 46 27.32 -35.47 -51.12
C GLN A 46 27.11 -34.72 -52.44
N ASP A 47 27.41 -33.43 -52.47
CA ASP A 47 27.44 -32.58 -53.65
C ASP A 47 28.74 -31.76 -53.67
N GLY A 48 29.73 -32.26 -54.40
CA GLY A 48 31.07 -31.68 -54.36
C GLY A 48 31.68 -31.72 -52.95
N GLY A 49 31.99 -30.56 -52.37
CA GLY A 49 32.52 -30.43 -51.01
C GLY A 49 31.45 -30.35 -49.90
N ASN A 50 30.16 -30.32 -50.26
CA ASN A 50 29.07 -30.12 -49.33
C ASN A 50 28.16 -31.32 -49.18
N LEU A 51 27.44 -31.41 -48.07
CA LEU A 51 26.28 -32.31 -47.92
C LEU A 51 25.02 -31.46 -48.14
N VAL A 52 24.10 -31.97 -48.99
CA VAL A 52 22.86 -31.26 -49.32
C VAL A 52 21.65 -32.13 -49.03
N TYR A 53 20.53 -31.48 -48.63
CA TYR A 53 19.26 -32.15 -48.38
C TYR A 53 18.44 -32.23 -49.64
N VAL A 54 18.01 -33.43 -49.94
CA VAL A 54 17.17 -33.80 -51.07
C VAL A 54 15.83 -34.32 -50.53
N GLU A 55 14.74 -33.86 -51.09
CA GLU A 55 13.40 -34.37 -50.78
C GLU A 55 12.63 -34.59 -52.08
N ASN A 56 12.07 -35.81 -52.23
CA ASN A 56 11.42 -36.23 -53.45
C ASN A 56 12.33 -36.01 -54.68
N SER A 57 13.57 -36.42 -54.52
CA SER A 57 14.64 -36.25 -55.52
C SER A 57 15.19 -34.86 -55.73
N LYS A 58 14.49 -33.78 -55.29
CA LYS A 58 14.88 -32.39 -55.52
C LYS A 58 15.69 -31.84 -54.34
N VAL A 59 16.81 -31.16 -54.61
CA VAL A 59 17.55 -30.41 -53.57
C VAL A 59 16.67 -29.26 -53.06
N ARG A 60 16.50 -29.20 -51.75
CA ARG A 60 15.59 -28.25 -51.08
C ARG A 60 16.38 -27.07 -50.52
N TYR A 61 16.81 -26.17 -51.38
CA TYR A 61 17.49 -24.92 -51.00
C TYR A 61 16.61 -23.97 -50.14
N ASP A 62 15.33 -24.25 -50.05
CA ASP A 62 14.37 -23.55 -49.16
C ASP A 62 14.26 -24.17 -47.79
N TYR A 63 14.88 -25.32 -47.53
CA TYR A 63 14.81 -26.02 -46.26
C TYR A 63 15.89 -25.53 -45.28
N THR A 64 15.49 -25.20 -44.05
CA THR A 64 16.35 -24.96 -42.88
C THR A 64 15.77 -25.74 -41.70
N GLY A 65 16.59 -26.51 -40.98
CA GLY A 65 16.19 -27.38 -39.86
C GLY A 65 17.14 -28.56 -39.67
N ILE A 66 16.71 -29.57 -38.95
CA ILE A 66 17.52 -30.75 -38.64
C ILE A 66 17.01 -31.98 -39.36
N LYS A 67 17.92 -32.75 -39.96
CA LYS A 67 17.62 -34.05 -40.58
C LYS A 67 18.63 -35.11 -40.19
N GLN A 68 18.15 -36.35 -40.10
CA GLN A 68 19.01 -37.51 -39.83
C GLN A 68 19.88 -37.89 -41.04
N TYR A 69 21.16 -38.12 -40.74
CA TYR A 69 22.14 -38.65 -41.70
C TYR A 69 22.96 -39.76 -41.04
N TYR A 70 22.71 -40.99 -41.40
CA TYR A 70 23.22 -42.18 -40.70
C TYR A 70 22.88 -42.14 -39.19
N ASN A 71 23.90 -42.11 -38.35
CA ASN A 71 23.74 -42.07 -36.87
C ASN A 71 23.78 -40.67 -36.28
N GLU A 72 23.91 -39.65 -37.12
CA GLU A 72 23.97 -38.24 -36.69
C GLU A 72 22.72 -37.47 -37.12
N TRP A 73 22.41 -36.41 -36.41
CA TRP A 73 21.38 -35.44 -36.82
C TRP A 73 22.10 -34.14 -37.17
N LEU A 74 21.97 -33.72 -38.45
CA LEU A 74 22.70 -32.59 -38.99
C LEU A 74 21.80 -31.36 -39.17
N TYR A 75 22.36 -30.21 -38.83
CA TYR A 75 21.68 -28.93 -39.11
C TYR A 75 21.91 -28.52 -40.56
N ILE A 76 20.82 -28.22 -41.21
CA ILE A 76 20.75 -27.81 -42.60
C ILE A 76 20.29 -26.36 -42.65
N LYS A 77 21.01 -25.53 -43.40
CA LYS A 77 20.64 -24.16 -43.69
C LYS A 77 20.58 -23.93 -45.18
N ASN A 78 19.42 -23.48 -45.66
CA ASN A 78 19.19 -23.28 -47.09
C ASN A 78 19.58 -24.52 -47.92
N GLY A 79 19.18 -25.70 -47.46
CA GLY A 79 19.42 -27.00 -48.14
C GLY A 79 20.81 -27.57 -48.02
N VAL A 80 21.76 -26.92 -47.37
CA VAL A 80 23.16 -27.34 -47.19
C VAL A 80 23.44 -27.55 -45.71
N VAL A 81 24.17 -28.60 -45.36
CA VAL A 81 24.63 -28.83 -43.99
C VAL A 81 25.58 -27.71 -43.57
N ASP A 82 25.24 -27.02 -42.49
CA ASP A 82 26.04 -25.92 -41.95
C ASP A 82 26.78 -26.35 -40.66
N TYR A 83 28.01 -26.81 -40.82
CA TYR A 83 28.88 -27.20 -39.70
C TYR A 83 29.37 -26.01 -38.84
N SER A 84 29.09 -24.77 -39.25
CA SER A 84 29.45 -23.61 -38.43
C SER A 84 28.38 -23.27 -37.40
N TYR A 85 27.20 -23.85 -37.51
CA TYR A 85 26.08 -23.51 -36.61
C TYR A 85 26.23 -24.16 -35.24
N THR A 86 26.09 -23.36 -34.21
CA THR A 86 26.01 -23.79 -32.81
C THR A 86 24.88 -23.00 -32.16
N GLY A 87 23.86 -23.69 -31.62
CA GLY A 87 22.65 -23.06 -31.04
C GLY A 87 21.55 -24.08 -30.79
N ILE A 88 20.31 -23.62 -30.83
CA ILE A 88 19.11 -24.47 -30.77
C ILE A 88 18.44 -24.42 -32.13
N ALA A 89 18.12 -25.55 -32.69
CA ALA A 89 17.35 -25.66 -33.94
C ALA A 89 16.23 -26.69 -33.79
N GLU A 90 15.20 -26.59 -34.67
CA GLU A 90 14.02 -27.44 -34.57
C GLU A 90 13.89 -28.45 -35.71
N ASN A 91 13.17 -29.52 -35.42
CA ASN A 91 12.58 -30.43 -36.40
C ASN A 91 11.19 -30.88 -35.93
N GLU A 92 10.57 -31.80 -36.63
CA GLU A 92 9.26 -32.38 -36.31
C GLU A 92 9.16 -33.03 -34.92
N ASN A 93 10.30 -33.36 -34.28
CA ASN A 93 10.36 -34.02 -32.98
C ASN A 93 10.66 -33.05 -31.82
N GLY A 94 10.95 -31.78 -32.11
CA GLY A 94 11.21 -30.78 -31.09
C GLY A 94 12.38 -29.86 -31.38
N TRP A 95 12.88 -29.19 -30.34
CA TRP A 95 14.01 -28.27 -30.40
C TRP A 95 15.25 -28.94 -29.78
N TRP A 96 16.38 -28.89 -30.50
CA TRP A 96 17.57 -29.62 -30.19
C TRP A 96 18.82 -28.74 -30.09
N ARG A 97 19.69 -29.06 -29.16
CA ARG A 97 21.03 -28.47 -29.10
C ARG A 97 21.89 -28.95 -30.26
N VAL A 98 22.34 -28.01 -31.06
CA VAL A 98 23.28 -28.25 -32.17
C VAL A 98 24.65 -27.67 -31.80
N GLU A 99 25.69 -28.39 -32.01
CA GLU A 99 27.10 -27.97 -31.88
C GLU A 99 27.88 -28.32 -33.11
N ASN A 100 28.51 -27.31 -33.74
CA ASN A 100 29.26 -27.51 -34.97
C ASN A 100 28.43 -28.28 -36.05
N GLY A 101 27.15 -27.90 -36.19
CA GLY A 101 26.26 -28.49 -37.20
C GLY A 101 25.68 -29.84 -36.84
N VAL A 102 26.01 -30.45 -35.71
CA VAL A 102 25.54 -31.76 -35.28
C VAL A 102 24.76 -31.65 -33.98
N VAL A 103 23.66 -32.40 -33.87
CA VAL A 103 22.88 -32.44 -32.60
C VAL A 103 23.71 -33.13 -31.53
N ASN A 104 23.90 -32.45 -30.41
CA ASN A 104 24.57 -32.98 -29.23
C ASN A 104 23.52 -33.51 -28.22
N PHE A 105 23.31 -34.84 -28.24
CA PHE A 105 22.34 -35.51 -27.36
C PHE A 105 22.81 -35.60 -25.90
N ASP A 106 24.10 -35.39 -25.62
CA ASP A 106 24.65 -35.46 -24.26
C ASP A 106 24.61 -34.09 -23.56
N TYR A 107 24.17 -33.03 -24.24
CA TYR A 107 24.17 -31.70 -23.68
C TYR A 107 23.02 -31.50 -22.69
N THR A 108 23.34 -31.09 -21.47
CA THR A 108 22.38 -30.62 -20.47
C THR A 108 22.82 -29.26 -19.94
N GLY A 109 21.95 -28.22 -20.00
CA GLY A 109 22.27 -26.87 -19.59
C GLY A 109 21.45 -25.81 -20.33
N LEU A 110 21.87 -24.56 -20.22
CA LEU A 110 21.21 -23.44 -20.90
C LEU A 110 21.85 -23.15 -22.27
N ALA A 111 21.02 -22.93 -23.27
CA ALA A 111 21.46 -22.49 -24.58
C ALA A 111 20.51 -21.49 -25.22
N ASP A 112 21.00 -20.74 -26.20
CA ASP A 112 20.28 -19.64 -26.84
C ASP A 112 19.83 -19.98 -28.26
N ASN A 113 18.68 -19.39 -28.65
CA ASN A 113 18.29 -19.14 -30.02
C ASN A 113 17.68 -17.75 -30.16
N GLU A 114 17.14 -17.42 -31.32
CA GLU A 114 16.47 -16.15 -31.63
C GLU A 114 15.25 -15.86 -30.73
N ASN A 115 14.64 -16.89 -30.15
CA ASN A 115 13.46 -16.78 -29.27
C ASN A 115 13.81 -16.61 -27.80
N GLY A 116 15.09 -16.77 -27.41
CA GLY A 116 15.56 -16.61 -26.04
C GLY A 116 16.52 -17.70 -25.56
N ARG A 117 16.66 -17.80 -24.24
CA ARG A 117 17.52 -18.75 -23.56
C ARG A 117 16.69 -19.86 -22.94
N PHE A 118 17.04 -21.12 -23.25
CA PHE A 118 16.23 -22.28 -22.89
C PHE A 118 17.05 -23.36 -22.18
N TYR A 119 16.37 -24.11 -21.31
CA TYR A 119 16.94 -25.32 -20.71
C TYR A 119 16.87 -26.49 -21.65
N ILE A 120 18.00 -27.13 -21.81
CA ILE A 120 18.20 -28.32 -22.59
C ILE A 120 18.49 -29.50 -21.63
N GLU A 121 17.83 -30.59 -21.82
CA GLU A 121 18.08 -31.85 -21.12
C GLU A 121 18.27 -32.95 -22.14
N ASP A 122 19.39 -33.66 -22.05
CA ASP A 122 19.75 -34.74 -23.00
C ASP A 122 19.59 -34.26 -24.46
N GLY A 123 20.18 -33.13 -24.79
CA GLY A 123 20.19 -32.53 -26.12
C GLY A 123 18.89 -31.85 -26.57
N ARG A 124 17.78 -31.97 -25.85
CA ARG A 124 16.47 -31.47 -26.24
C ARG A 124 15.95 -30.40 -25.27
N VAL A 125 15.26 -29.36 -25.78
CA VAL A 125 14.58 -28.43 -24.93
C VAL A 125 13.49 -29.16 -24.15
N ASN A 126 13.55 -29.09 -22.82
CA ASN A 126 12.55 -29.68 -21.93
C ASN A 126 11.51 -28.60 -21.56
N PHE A 127 10.45 -28.45 -22.36
CA PHE A 127 9.39 -27.45 -22.14
C PHE A 127 8.55 -27.67 -20.87
N ASP A 128 8.64 -28.83 -20.22
CA ASP A 128 7.94 -29.09 -18.97
C ASP A 128 8.68 -28.51 -17.74
N TYR A 129 9.92 -28.02 -17.94
CA TYR A 129 10.72 -27.51 -16.84
C TYR A 129 10.32 -26.09 -16.44
N THR A 130 9.94 -25.92 -15.19
CA THR A 130 9.77 -24.61 -14.53
C THR A 130 10.52 -24.65 -13.21
N GLY A 131 11.34 -23.62 -12.92
CA GLY A 131 12.12 -23.56 -11.70
C GLY A 131 13.45 -22.82 -11.85
N PHE A 132 14.29 -22.97 -10.85
CA PHE A 132 15.59 -22.29 -10.78
C PHE A 132 16.69 -23.08 -11.47
N MET A 133 17.58 -22.36 -12.15
CA MET A 133 18.77 -22.93 -12.77
C MET A 133 19.97 -21.99 -12.66
N GLN A 134 21.15 -22.58 -12.48
CA GLN A 134 22.39 -21.80 -12.45
C GLN A 134 22.79 -21.40 -13.88
N ASP A 135 23.04 -20.09 -14.08
CA ASP A 135 23.54 -19.50 -15.33
C ASP A 135 24.78 -18.66 -15.05
N GLY A 136 25.94 -19.26 -15.18
CA GLY A 136 27.19 -18.63 -14.75
C GLY A 136 27.19 -18.33 -13.26
N ASN A 137 27.25 -17.05 -12.89
CA ASN A 137 27.19 -16.61 -11.49
C ASN A 137 25.76 -16.29 -11.00
N ASP A 138 24.79 -16.27 -11.90
CA ASP A 138 23.41 -15.91 -11.60
C ASP A 138 22.56 -17.19 -11.40
N LEU A 139 21.60 -17.12 -10.49
CA LEU A 139 20.51 -18.08 -10.38
C LEU A 139 19.30 -17.50 -11.10
N VAL A 140 18.90 -18.11 -12.22
CA VAL A 140 17.81 -17.64 -13.08
C VAL A 140 16.55 -18.47 -12.89
N TYR A 141 15.38 -17.87 -13.15
CA TYR A 141 14.11 -18.56 -13.10
C TYR A 141 13.55 -18.80 -14.50
N LEU A 142 13.13 -20.02 -14.73
CA LEU A 142 12.59 -20.49 -15.99
C LEU A 142 11.11 -20.81 -15.84
N ILE A 143 10.34 -20.48 -16.86
CA ILE A 143 8.96 -20.93 -17.03
C ILE A 143 8.88 -21.61 -18.38
N GLU A 144 8.35 -22.84 -18.40
CA GLU A 144 8.28 -23.65 -19.61
C GLU A 144 9.62 -23.67 -20.36
N SER A 145 10.68 -24.00 -19.63
CA SER A 145 12.07 -24.06 -20.10
C SER A 145 12.74 -22.73 -20.45
N LYS A 146 12.01 -21.64 -20.60
CA LYS A 146 12.55 -20.35 -21.02
C LYS A 146 12.93 -19.47 -19.84
N VAL A 147 14.13 -18.89 -19.84
CA VAL A 147 14.51 -17.84 -18.88
C VAL A 147 13.62 -16.62 -19.08
N ARG A 148 12.90 -16.21 -18.03
CA ARG A 148 11.93 -15.13 -18.09
C ARG A 148 12.50 -13.83 -17.51
N TYR A 149 13.28 -13.12 -18.31
CA TYR A 149 13.88 -11.83 -17.93
C TYR A 149 12.88 -10.71 -17.65
N ASP A 150 11.59 -10.94 -17.91
CA ASP A 150 10.46 -10.07 -17.59
C ASP A 150 9.72 -10.44 -16.30
N TYR A 151 10.18 -11.52 -15.62
CA TYR A 151 9.49 -12.07 -14.45
C TYR A 151 10.05 -11.50 -13.14
N ASN A 152 9.13 -11.00 -12.30
CA ASN A 152 9.42 -10.52 -10.96
C ASN A 152 8.43 -11.19 -10.00
N SER A 153 8.93 -11.90 -9.00
CA SER A 153 8.11 -12.65 -8.04
C SER A 153 8.97 -13.12 -6.85
N ILE A 154 8.35 -13.91 -5.98
CA ILE A 154 9.00 -14.70 -4.96
C ILE A 154 8.60 -16.15 -5.21
N GLU A 155 9.60 -17.02 -5.45
CA GLU A 155 9.37 -18.41 -5.77
C GLU A 155 10.09 -19.35 -4.79
N ASP A 156 9.51 -20.53 -4.57
CA ASP A 156 10.12 -21.56 -3.73
C ASP A 156 11.22 -22.33 -4.48
N ASN A 157 12.40 -22.33 -3.90
CA ASN A 157 13.51 -23.17 -4.32
C ASN A 157 13.82 -24.20 -3.22
N ASN A 158 13.10 -25.31 -3.23
CA ASN A 158 13.28 -26.43 -2.27
C ASN A 158 13.12 -26.01 -0.79
N GLY A 159 12.13 -25.16 -0.49
CA GLY A 159 11.85 -24.67 0.86
C GLY A 159 12.53 -23.34 1.20
N GLU A 160 13.34 -22.80 0.31
CA GLU A 160 13.89 -21.45 0.40
C GLU A 160 13.19 -20.53 -0.59
N TRP A 161 12.44 -19.54 -0.11
CA TRP A 161 11.73 -18.59 -0.97
C TRP A 161 12.65 -17.46 -1.39
N LEU A 162 12.87 -17.34 -2.70
CA LEU A 162 13.83 -16.41 -3.29
C LEU A 162 13.12 -15.29 -4.05
N TYR A 163 13.62 -14.07 -3.89
CA TYR A 163 13.14 -12.91 -4.62
C TYR A 163 13.78 -12.85 -6.01
N ILE A 164 12.93 -12.83 -7.02
CA ILE A 164 13.31 -12.76 -8.43
C ILE A 164 13.04 -11.33 -8.93
N ASN A 165 14.05 -10.76 -9.55
CA ASN A 165 14.00 -9.47 -10.22
C ASN A 165 14.55 -9.60 -11.64
N ASN A 166 13.71 -9.29 -12.64
CA ASN A 166 14.08 -9.48 -14.05
C ASN A 166 14.62 -10.88 -14.36
N GLY A 167 13.92 -11.91 -13.86
CA GLY A 167 14.23 -13.32 -14.11
C GLY A 167 15.43 -13.90 -13.38
N LYS A 168 16.06 -13.12 -12.50
CA LYS A 168 17.22 -13.54 -11.70
C LYS A 168 16.95 -13.35 -10.21
N VAL A 169 17.54 -14.19 -9.39
CA VAL A 169 17.52 -13.97 -7.94
C VAL A 169 18.37 -12.75 -7.62
N ASP A 170 17.76 -11.78 -6.96
CA ASP A 170 18.44 -10.55 -6.50
C ASP A 170 18.81 -10.66 -5.02
N TYR A 171 19.99 -11.19 -4.75
CA TYR A 171 20.52 -11.31 -3.38
C TYR A 171 20.88 -9.98 -2.71
N SER A 172 20.84 -8.86 -3.45
CA SER A 172 21.07 -7.54 -2.87
C SER A 172 19.81 -6.92 -2.29
N TYR A 173 18.63 -7.41 -2.68
CA TYR A 173 17.35 -6.83 -2.28
C TYR A 173 17.04 -7.11 -0.81
N THR A 174 16.65 -6.06 -0.10
CA THR A 174 16.12 -6.09 1.27
C THR A 174 14.95 -5.12 1.36
N GLY A 175 13.75 -5.62 1.68
CA GLY A 175 12.52 -4.82 1.66
C GLY A 175 11.28 -5.69 1.84
N ILE A 176 10.17 -5.24 1.27
CA ILE A 176 8.93 -6.00 1.16
C ILE A 176 8.65 -6.22 -0.32
N ALA A 177 8.41 -7.46 -0.71
CA ALA A 177 8.00 -7.83 -2.06
C ALA A 177 6.76 -8.73 -2.02
N GLU A 178 6.05 -8.85 -3.16
CA GLU A 178 4.82 -9.61 -3.24
C GLU A 178 4.92 -10.80 -4.19
N ASN A 179 4.09 -11.81 -3.91
CA ASN A 179 3.70 -12.86 -4.82
C ASN A 179 2.21 -13.17 -4.66
N GLU A 180 1.69 -14.18 -5.34
CA GLU A 180 0.28 -14.61 -5.26
C GLU A 180 -0.21 -14.93 -3.83
N ASN A 181 0.72 -15.28 -2.93
CA ASN A 181 0.42 -15.66 -1.54
C ASN A 181 0.46 -14.49 -0.57
N GLY A 182 0.87 -13.28 -1.01
CA GLY A 182 0.90 -12.07 -0.18
C GLY A 182 2.20 -11.28 -0.26
N TRP A 183 2.38 -10.38 0.71
CA TRP A 183 3.55 -9.51 0.81
C TRP A 183 4.50 -10.05 1.88
N TRP A 184 5.78 -10.16 1.54
CA TRP A 184 6.78 -10.83 2.35
C TRP A 184 7.99 -9.96 2.63
N ARG A 185 8.54 -10.10 3.83
CA ARG A 185 9.83 -9.50 4.20
C ARG A 185 10.96 -10.25 3.52
N ILE A 186 11.71 -9.55 2.68
CA ILE A 186 12.91 -10.06 2.01
C ILE A 186 14.15 -9.49 2.70
N GLU A 187 15.13 -10.32 2.94
CA GLU A 187 16.45 -9.95 3.44
C GLU A 187 17.53 -10.72 2.65
N GLY A 188 18.38 -9.95 1.96
CA GLY A 188 19.42 -10.56 1.12
C GLY A 188 18.84 -11.50 0.04
N GLY A 189 17.74 -11.10 -0.60
CA GLY A 189 17.08 -11.86 -1.66
C GLY A 189 16.24 -13.05 -1.21
N LYS A 190 16.07 -13.28 0.10
CA LYS A 190 15.34 -14.41 0.69
C LYS A 190 14.22 -13.94 1.59
N VAL A 191 13.10 -14.68 1.61
CA VAL A 191 12.03 -14.43 2.59
C VAL A 191 12.52 -14.75 4.00
N ASN A 192 12.44 -13.77 4.90
CA ASN A 192 12.70 -13.99 6.32
C ASN A 192 11.40 -14.28 7.08
N PHE A 193 11.03 -15.54 7.20
CA PHE A 193 9.84 -16.01 7.91
C PHE A 193 9.86 -15.76 9.42
N ASN A 194 11.00 -15.38 10.00
CA ASN A 194 11.11 -15.10 11.43
C ASN A 194 10.99 -13.60 11.75
N TYR A 195 10.86 -12.74 10.73
CA TYR A 195 10.78 -11.30 10.94
C TYR A 195 9.44 -10.89 11.53
N ASN A 196 9.49 -10.10 12.60
CA ASN A 196 8.34 -9.45 13.22
C ASN A 196 8.68 -7.98 13.47
N GLY A 197 7.84 -7.06 13.01
CA GLY A 197 8.07 -5.62 13.17
C GLY A 197 7.69 -4.82 11.94
N LEU A 198 8.17 -3.59 11.87
CA LEU A 198 7.89 -2.67 10.77
C LEU A 198 9.00 -2.72 9.72
N ALA A 199 8.61 -2.72 8.45
CA ALA A 199 9.52 -2.58 7.31
C ALA A 199 8.90 -1.74 6.21
N ASP A 200 9.75 -1.21 5.33
CA ASP A 200 9.36 -0.26 4.29
C ASP A 200 9.38 -0.89 2.90
N ASN A 201 8.49 -0.40 2.02
CA ASN A 201 8.61 -0.48 0.58
C ASN A 201 8.16 0.86 -0.05
N GLU A 202 8.06 0.93 -1.37
CA GLU A 202 7.61 2.11 -2.10
C GLU A 202 6.18 2.58 -1.75
N ASN A 203 5.34 1.68 -1.24
CA ASN A 203 3.96 1.96 -0.87
C ASN A 203 3.81 2.44 0.58
N GLY A 204 4.88 2.39 1.39
CA GLY A 204 4.89 2.84 2.78
C GLY A 204 5.57 1.88 3.76
N ARG A 205 5.27 2.07 5.04
CA ARG A 205 5.77 1.29 6.16
C ARG A 205 4.69 0.34 6.67
N PHE A 206 5.01 -0.96 6.73
CA PHE A 206 4.04 -2.02 7.02
C PHE A 206 4.45 -2.88 8.21
N TYR A 207 3.45 -3.36 8.95
CA TYR A 207 3.65 -4.30 10.04
C TYR A 207 3.65 -5.74 9.53
N ILE A 208 4.69 -6.46 9.93
CA ILE A 208 5.00 -7.81 9.48
C ILE A 208 4.97 -8.76 10.66
N VAL A 209 4.33 -9.90 10.49
CA VAL A 209 4.30 -11.00 11.46
C VAL A 209 4.74 -12.27 10.77
N ASN A 210 5.74 -12.94 11.34
CA ASN A 210 6.29 -14.18 10.76
C ASN A 210 6.64 -14.02 9.27
N GLY A 211 7.31 -12.93 8.94
CA GLY A 211 7.78 -12.62 7.59
C GLY A 211 6.72 -12.10 6.61
N ARG A 212 5.43 -12.08 6.99
CA ARG A 212 4.33 -11.68 6.12
C ARG A 212 3.63 -10.42 6.61
N VAL A 213 3.25 -9.51 5.70
CA VAL A 213 2.40 -8.37 6.03
C VAL A 213 1.02 -8.86 6.47
N ASN A 214 0.60 -8.46 7.68
CA ASN A 214 -0.70 -8.82 8.23
C ASN A 214 -1.71 -7.68 8.02
N PHE A 215 -2.41 -7.66 6.89
CA PHE A 215 -3.33 -6.58 6.52
C PHE A 215 -4.55 -6.41 7.45
N ASP A 216 -4.82 -7.36 8.35
CA ASP A 216 -5.90 -7.23 9.34
C ASP A 216 -5.44 -6.51 10.62
N TYR A 217 -4.16 -6.15 10.71
CA TYR A 217 -3.59 -5.57 11.93
C TYR A 217 -3.83 -4.06 12.01
N THR A 218 -4.45 -3.63 13.10
CA THR A 218 -4.70 -2.21 13.43
C THR A 218 -4.39 -2.00 14.91
N ASP A 219 -3.45 -1.10 15.25
CA ASP A 219 -3.05 -0.84 16.63
C ASP A 219 -2.17 0.44 16.70
N VAL A 220 -1.82 0.86 17.92
CA VAL A 220 -0.77 1.84 18.20
C VAL A 220 0.39 1.10 18.84
N ILE A 221 1.52 1.00 18.14
CA ILE A 221 2.69 0.24 18.58
C ILE A 221 3.95 1.08 18.65
N GLN A 222 4.93 0.58 19.41
CA GLN A 222 6.25 1.21 19.48
C GLN A 222 7.07 0.89 18.23
N ASP A 223 7.68 1.94 17.64
CA ASP A 223 8.65 1.89 16.55
C ASP A 223 9.90 2.69 16.93
N GLY A 224 10.90 2.02 17.44
CA GLY A 224 12.08 2.68 17.99
C GLY A 224 11.76 3.55 19.21
N ALA A 225 12.00 4.87 19.11
CA ALA A 225 11.68 5.84 20.15
C ALA A 225 10.24 6.36 20.08
N ASP A 226 9.58 6.19 18.95
CA ASP A 226 8.24 6.70 18.68
C ASP A 226 7.17 5.61 18.86
N TRP A 227 5.93 6.03 19.00
CA TRP A 227 4.76 5.16 18.89
C TRP A 227 3.96 5.58 17.68
N VAL A 228 3.63 4.61 16.81
CA VAL A 228 2.96 4.88 15.53
C VAL A 228 1.59 4.21 15.46
N TYR A 229 0.65 4.88 14.79
CA TYR A 229 -0.66 4.30 14.50
C TYR A 229 -0.60 3.52 13.20
N ILE A 230 -1.04 2.28 13.27
CA ILE A 230 -1.14 1.33 12.17
C ILE A 230 -2.61 1.04 11.93
N GLU A 231 -3.03 1.11 10.68
CA GLU A 231 -4.35 0.68 10.22
C GLU A 231 -4.19 -0.19 8.98
N ASN A 232 -4.80 -1.36 8.99
CA ASN A 232 -4.67 -2.35 7.92
C ASN A 232 -3.20 -2.62 7.58
N SER A 233 -2.39 -2.87 8.62
CA SER A 233 -0.95 -3.09 8.59
C SER A 233 -0.08 -1.90 8.20
N LYS A 234 -0.64 -0.81 7.67
CA LYS A 234 0.13 0.35 7.20
C LYS A 234 0.21 1.44 8.26
N VAL A 235 1.39 2.01 8.48
CA VAL A 235 1.55 3.22 9.31
C VAL A 235 0.84 4.38 8.63
N ARG A 236 -0.07 5.03 9.37
CA ARG A 236 -0.94 6.09 8.86
C ARG A 236 -0.41 7.48 9.22
N TYR A 237 0.65 7.91 8.53
CA TYR A 237 1.22 9.26 8.70
C TYR A 237 0.25 10.40 8.33
N ASP A 238 -0.85 10.09 7.66
CA ASP A 238 -1.94 11.02 7.33
C ASP A 238 -2.98 11.18 8.44
N TYR A 239 -2.92 10.33 9.49
CA TYR A 239 -3.91 10.32 10.54
C TYR A 239 -3.56 11.27 11.69
N THR A 240 -4.57 12.04 12.13
CA THR A 240 -4.54 12.85 13.35
C THR A 240 -5.84 12.65 14.12
N GLY A 241 -5.75 12.25 15.39
CA GLY A 241 -6.93 11.94 16.22
C GLY A 241 -6.55 11.25 17.52
N ILE A 242 -7.46 10.43 18.06
CA ILE A 242 -7.23 9.60 19.23
C ILE A 242 -7.46 8.15 18.81
N ARG A 243 -6.53 7.27 19.16
CA ARG A 243 -6.66 5.83 18.99
C ARG A 243 -6.27 5.08 20.25
N GLU A 244 -6.92 3.94 20.47
CA GLU A 244 -6.65 3.08 21.62
C GLU A 244 -5.68 1.95 21.30
N ASN A 245 -4.98 1.50 22.31
CA ASN A 245 -4.33 0.20 22.37
C ASN A 245 -4.50 -0.37 23.80
N ILE A 246 -3.90 -1.52 24.07
CA ILE A 246 -3.99 -2.17 25.40
C ILE A 246 -3.52 -1.28 26.56
N ASN A 247 -2.68 -0.27 26.29
CA ASN A 247 -2.13 0.63 27.32
C ASN A 247 -2.98 1.90 27.51
N GLY A 248 -4.00 2.13 26.69
CA GLY A 248 -4.90 3.29 26.80
C GLY A 248 -5.16 4.00 25.48
N TRP A 249 -5.73 5.21 25.55
CA TRP A 249 -6.10 6.02 24.42
C TRP A 249 -5.07 7.12 24.18
N TRP A 250 -4.54 7.22 22.97
CA TRP A 250 -3.38 8.06 22.65
C TRP A 250 -3.73 9.14 21.63
N ARG A 251 -3.22 10.35 21.87
CA ARG A 251 -3.26 11.44 20.89
C ARG A 251 -2.25 11.17 19.79
N ILE A 252 -2.75 10.96 18.58
CA ILE A 252 -1.97 10.77 17.37
C ILE A 252 -1.94 12.07 16.58
N GLU A 253 -0.78 12.48 16.11
CA GLU A 253 -0.56 13.57 15.18
C GLU A 253 0.35 13.14 14.06
N SER A 254 -0.13 13.23 12.81
CA SER A 254 0.60 12.76 11.64
C SER A 254 1.13 11.32 11.83
N GLY A 255 0.26 10.43 12.34
CA GLY A 255 0.55 9.01 12.54
C GLY A 255 1.37 8.65 13.75
N ILE A 256 1.86 9.63 14.52
CA ILE A 256 2.75 9.43 15.67
C ILE A 256 2.07 9.90 16.97
N VAL A 257 2.28 9.19 18.06
CA VAL A 257 1.79 9.61 19.38
C VAL A 257 2.52 10.88 19.82
N ASN A 258 1.74 11.97 20.05
CA ASN A 258 2.30 13.20 20.58
C ASN A 258 2.29 13.20 22.11
N PHE A 259 3.34 12.69 22.74
CA PHE A 259 3.51 12.65 24.20
C PHE A 259 3.61 14.05 24.86
N LYS A 260 3.76 15.11 24.08
CA LYS A 260 3.83 16.50 24.61
C LYS A 260 2.47 17.17 24.61
N PHE A 261 1.47 16.59 23.99
CA PHE A 261 0.14 17.18 23.92
C PHE A 261 -0.57 17.08 25.26
N THR A 262 -1.04 18.22 25.77
CA THR A 262 -1.98 18.33 26.88
C THR A 262 -3.06 19.31 26.51
N GLY A 263 -4.33 18.88 26.57
CA GLY A 263 -5.48 19.68 26.14
C GLY A 263 -6.67 18.82 25.75
N ILE A 264 -7.63 19.43 25.05
CA ILE A 264 -8.82 18.76 24.54
C ILE A 264 -8.57 18.29 23.10
N ALA A 265 -8.93 17.05 22.82
CA ALA A 265 -8.96 16.50 21.47
C ALA A 265 -10.13 15.53 21.31
N ALA A 266 -10.52 15.25 20.05
CA ALA A 266 -11.71 14.47 19.72
C ALA A 266 -11.38 13.22 18.89
N ASN A 267 -12.27 12.22 18.99
CA ASN A 267 -12.44 11.15 18.02
C ASN A 267 -13.94 10.92 17.76
N GLU A 268 -14.27 9.82 17.09
CA GLU A 268 -15.65 9.42 16.78
C GLU A 268 -16.55 9.21 18.01
N ASN A 269 -15.95 8.98 19.18
CA ASN A 269 -16.69 8.74 20.43
C ASN A 269 -16.96 10.04 21.20
N GLY A 270 -16.25 11.13 20.92
CA GLY A 270 -16.43 12.41 21.61
C GLY A 270 -15.15 13.22 21.78
N GLU A 271 -15.20 14.22 22.67
CA GLU A 271 -14.07 15.06 23.05
C GLU A 271 -13.53 14.62 24.42
N PHE A 272 -12.19 14.60 24.55
CA PHE A 272 -11.49 14.08 25.73
C PHE A 272 -10.40 15.02 26.21
N PHE A 273 -10.17 15.02 27.53
CA PHE A 273 -8.96 15.61 28.09
C PHE A 273 -7.78 14.67 27.95
N ILE A 274 -6.72 15.19 27.35
CA ILE A 274 -5.45 14.51 27.13
C ILE A 274 -4.37 15.14 28.00
N LYS A 275 -3.61 14.31 28.68
CA LYS A 275 -2.44 14.71 29.43
C LYS A 275 -1.23 13.89 28.98
N ASP A 276 -0.16 14.60 28.60
CA ASP A 276 1.08 13.97 28.15
C ASP A 276 0.82 12.90 27.05
N GLY A 277 -0.01 13.26 26.06
CA GLY A 277 -0.36 12.42 24.92
C GLY A 277 -1.38 11.31 25.17
N LYS A 278 -1.85 11.11 26.40
CA LYS A 278 -2.79 10.05 26.78
C LYS A 278 -4.08 10.62 27.33
N VAL A 279 -5.24 10.04 26.99
CA VAL A 279 -6.51 10.39 27.63
C VAL A 279 -6.42 10.11 29.12
N ASP A 280 -6.67 11.16 29.94
CA ASP A 280 -6.66 11.05 31.41
C ASP A 280 -8.09 10.90 31.94
N PHE A 281 -8.57 9.67 32.03
CA PHE A 281 -9.88 9.33 32.58
C PHE A 281 -10.03 9.61 34.08
N SER A 282 -8.95 9.97 34.78
CA SER A 282 -9.02 10.37 36.19
C SER A 282 -9.32 11.87 36.38
N TYR A 283 -9.19 12.67 35.32
CA TYR A 283 -9.35 14.11 35.38
C TYR A 283 -10.83 14.52 35.42
N THR A 284 -11.15 15.37 36.40
CA THR A 284 -12.44 16.10 36.50
C THR A 284 -12.15 17.56 36.83
N GLY A 285 -12.63 18.50 36.03
CA GLY A 285 -12.36 19.93 36.21
C GLY A 285 -12.69 20.72 34.96
N THR A 286 -12.14 21.91 34.83
CA THR A 286 -12.32 22.82 33.70
C THR A 286 -10.99 23.07 32.99
N ILE A 287 -11.05 23.15 31.65
CA ILE A 287 -9.90 23.48 30.80
C ILE A 287 -10.30 24.60 29.86
N ASN A 288 -9.48 25.65 29.79
CA ASN A 288 -9.58 26.66 28.76
C ASN A 288 -8.66 26.34 27.62
N GLN A 289 -9.22 26.20 26.42
CA GLN A 289 -8.49 25.98 25.20
C GLN A 289 -9.11 26.77 24.07
N ASP A 290 -8.29 27.54 23.37
CA ASP A 290 -8.72 28.49 22.37
C ASP A 290 -9.78 29.48 22.98
N ASP A 291 -10.92 29.64 22.33
CA ASP A 291 -12.01 30.52 22.77
C ASP A 291 -13.08 29.82 23.63
N TYR A 292 -12.75 28.62 24.15
CA TYR A 292 -13.71 27.81 24.87
C TYR A 292 -13.25 27.41 26.26
N MET A 293 -14.19 27.33 27.18
CA MET A 293 -14.06 26.65 28.46
C MET A 293 -14.77 25.31 28.36
N TYR A 294 -14.01 24.25 28.60
CA TYR A 294 -14.49 22.86 28.59
C TYR A 294 -14.68 22.38 30.02
N SER A 295 -15.86 21.86 30.36
CA SER A 295 -16.07 21.11 31.58
C SER A 295 -15.79 19.61 31.30
N VAL A 296 -14.91 19.03 32.06
CA VAL A 296 -14.46 17.65 31.92
C VAL A 296 -14.85 16.84 33.13
N ARG A 297 -15.42 15.66 32.92
CA ARG A 297 -15.73 14.68 33.94
C ARG A 297 -15.22 13.32 33.56
N GLU A 298 -14.36 12.76 34.44
CA GLU A 298 -13.73 11.43 34.19
C GLU A 298 -13.10 11.36 32.77
N GLY A 299 -12.38 12.42 32.39
CA GLY A 299 -11.69 12.53 31.10
C GLY A 299 -12.59 12.92 29.92
N TRP A 300 -13.91 12.88 30.03
CA TRP A 300 -14.86 13.25 28.98
C TRP A 300 -15.26 14.69 29.05
N VAL A 301 -15.35 15.40 27.94
CA VAL A 301 -15.97 16.72 27.87
C VAL A 301 -17.47 16.54 27.98
N VAL A 302 -18.06 17.23 29.00
CA VAL A 302 -19.51 17.20 29.27
C VAL A 302 -20.20 18.52 28.88
N SER A 303 -19.44 19.63 28.83
CA SER A 303 -19.92 20.90 28.26
C SER A 303 -18.77 21.69 27.64
N LYS A 304 -19.14 22.60 26.73
CA LYS A 304 -18.23 23.50 26.02
C LYS A 304 -18.90 24.87 25.91
N ASP A 305 -18.33 25.87 26.57
CA ASP A 305 -18.83 27.23 26.62
C ASP A 305 -17.89 28.20 25.90
N ASN A 306 -18.40 29.02 25.00
CA ASN A 306 -17.59 30.03 24.32
C ASN A 306 -17.23 31.14 25.29
N ILE A 307 -15.95 31.41 25.53
CA ILE A 307 -15.42 32.43 26.42
C ILE A 307 -14.84 33.66 25.69
N SER A 308 -14.89 33.65 24.35
CA SER A 308 -14.42 34.79 23.56
C SER A 308 -15.39 35.95 23.54
N GLU A 309 -16.68 35.70 23.75
CA GLU A 309 -17.69 36.74 23.89
C GLU A 309 -17.71 37.23 25.33
N LYS A 310 -17.12 38.41 25.60
CA LYS A 310 -17.33 39.14 26.86
C LYS A 310 -18.76 39.60 26.91
N ILE A 311 -19.59 38.86 27.64
CA ILE A 311 -20.93 39.31 27.97
C ILE A 311 -20.81 40.32 29.09
N MET A 312 -21.15 41.58 28.81
CA MET A 312 -21.14 42.64 29.82
C MET A 312 -22.48 42.67 30.57
N GLY A 313 -22.40 42.79 31.87
CA GLY A 313 -23.55 42.99 32.74
C GLY A 313 -23.34 44.17 33.69
N VAL A 314 -24.39 44.54 34.37
CA VAL A 314 -24.40 45.56 35.42
C VAL A 314 -24.79 44.91 36.73
N ASP A 315 -24.23 45.40 37.85
CA ASP A 315 -24.65 45.13 39.23
C ASP A 315 -25.37 46.40 39.75
N VAL A 316 -26.56 46.22 40.25
CA VAL A 316 -27.37 47.35 40.66
C VAL A 316 -28.08 47.11 41.98
N SER A 317 -28.29 48.24 42.72
CA SER A 317 -29.09 48.32 43.94
C SER A 317 -29.83 49.66 43.98
N HIS A 318 -30.61 49.92 45.03
CA HIS A 318 -31.23 51.19 45.26
C HIS A 318 -30.26 52.39 45.12
N HIS A 319 -28.97 52.21 45.45
CA HIS A 319 -27.96 53.26 45.31
C HIS A 319 -27.79 53.78 43.89
N ASN A 320 -28.13 53.00 42.89
CA ASN A 320 -28.07 53.41 41.50
C ASN A 320 -29.27 54.16 41.03
N ASN A 321 -30.37 54.11 41.82
CA ASN A 321 -31.63 54.81 41.58
C ASN A 321 -31.81 56.07 42.44
N ASP A 322 -31.04 56.23 43.52
CA ASP A 322 -31.16 57.33 44.48
C ASP A 322 -30.41 58.62 44.10
N ASN A 323 -29.78 58.63 42.95
CA ASN A 323 -29.09 59.83 42.47
C ASN A 323 -30.06 60.79 41.79
N SER A 324 -29.63 62.01 41.58
CA SER A 324 -30.50 63.13 41.10
C SER A 324 -31.10 62.91 39.71
N GLU A 325 -30.80 61.82 39.06
CA GLU A 325 -31.30 61.49 37.70
C GLU A 325 -32.49 60.51 37.71
N GLY A 326 -32.84 59.90 38.85
CA GLY A 326 -34.02 59.03 39.00
C GLY A 326 -33.80 57.57 38.65
N VAL A 327 -34.85 56.94 38.12
CA VAL A 327 -34.88 55.51 37.83
C VAL A 327 -33.93 55.16 36.69
N ILE A 328 -33.26 53.98 36.76
CA ILE A 328 -32.40 53.52 35.72
C ILE A 328 -33.16 53.40 34.39
N ASN A 329 -32.61 53.98 33.31
CA ASN A 329 -33.10 53.76 31.95
C ASN A 329 -32.58 52.47 31.37
N TRP A 330 -33.27 51.37 31.63
CA TRP A 330 -32.90 50.05 31.22
C TRP A 330 -32.75 49.84 29.68
N ALA A 331 -33.50 50.59 28.88
CA ALA A 331 -33.38 50.57 27.43
C ALA A 331 -32.05 51.17 26.99
N GLU A 332 -31.55 52.23 27.64
CA GLU A 332 -30.21 52.78 27.36
C GLU A 332 -29.08 51.80 27.81
N VAL A 333 -29.26 51.14 28.96
CA VAL A 333 -28.30 50.09 29.44
C VAL A 333 -28.22 48.97 28.44
N ALA A 334 -29.35 48.44 27.95
CA ALA A 334 -29.37 47.37 26.95
C ALA A 334 -28.76 47.82 25.61
N ASN A 335 -29.05 49.05 25.16
CA ASN A 335 -28.48 49.64 23.93
C ASN A 335 -26.97 49.90 24.03
N ALA A 336 -26.46 50.14 25.24
CA ALA A 336 -25.02 50.26 25.51
C ALA A 336 -24.28 48.89 25.44
N GLY A 337 -25.02 47.79 25.19
CA GLY A 337 -24.45 46.44 24.96
C GLY A 337 -24.46 45.54 26.19
N TYR A 338 -24.97 45.98 27.33
CA TYR A 338 -25.11 45.13 28.51
C TYR A 338 -26.21 44.07 28.28
N LYS A 339 -25.96 42.82 28.66
CA LYS A 339 -26.86 41.70 28.38
C LYS A 339 -27.53 41.11 29.61
N PHE A 340 -26.98 41.38 30.80
CA PHE A 340 -27.60 40.95 32.07
C PHE A 340 -27.46 41.99 33.16
N ALA A 341 -28.33 41.91 34.16
CA ALA A 341 -28.27 42.69 35.37
C ALA A 341 -28.28 41.76 36.60
N MET A 342 -27.34 41.96 37.52
CA MET A 342 -27.40 41.40 38.86
C MET A 342 -28.06 42.43 39.77
N VAL A 343 -29.27 42.11 40.24
CA VAL A 343 -30.10 43.06 41.02
C VAL A 343 -30.08 42.68 42.49
N LYS A 344 -29.68 43.64 43.37
CA LYS A 344 -29.77 43.45 44.79
C LYS A 344 -31.26 43.41 45.20
N VAL A 345 -31.68 42.31 45.77
CA VAL A 345 -33.07 42.14 46.27
C VAL A 345 -33.18 42.50 47.73
N ALA A 346 -32.19 42.13 48.50
CA ALA A 346 -32.21 42.33 49.94
C ALA A 346 -30.80 42.37 50.54
N GLY A 347 -30.70 42.66 51.80
CA GLY A 347 -29.46 42.57 52.58
C GLY A 347 -29.69 42.48 54.07
N ARG A 348 -28.58 42.23 54.79
CA ARG A 348 -28.56 42.36 56.26
C ARG A 348 -27.78 43.62 56.60
N SER A 349 -28.32 44.39 57.55
CA SER A 349 -27.69 45.64 58.03
C SER A 349 -26.38 45.35 58.79
N THR A 350 -25.42 46.27 58.67
CA THR A 350 -24.11 46.18 59.37
C THR A 350 -24.18 46.68 60.82
N GLY A 351 -25.33 47.05 61.32
CA GLY A 351 -25.52 47.49 62.68
C GLY A 351 -25.61 46.37 63.69
N ALA A 352 -25.57 46.69 64.97
CA ALA A 352 -25.65 45.72 66.08
C ALA A 352 -26.96 44.89 66.07
N ASP A 353 -27.99 45.38 65.37
CA ASP A 353 -29.31 44.75 65.30
C ASP A 353 -29.41 43.70 64.20
N GLY A 354 -28.43 43.66 63.21
CA GLY A 354 -28.37 42.66 62.13
C GLY A 354 -29.68 42.42 61.39
N ASN A 355 -30.50 43.45 61.21
CA ASN A 355 -31.84 43.29 60.63
C ASN A 355 -31.82 43.04 59.13
N LEU A 356 -32.67 42.10 58.67
CA LEU A 356 -32.93 41.93 57.22
C LEU A 356 -33.69 43.10 56.65
N TYR A 357 -33.35 43.50 55.43
CA TYR A 357 -34.07 44.58 54.74
C TYR A 357 -34.18 44.21 53.24
N THR A 358 -35.27 44.69 52.63
CA THR A 358 -35.52 44.62 51.19
C THR A 358 -34.93 45.84 50.50
N ASP A 359 -34.30 45.66 49.34
CA ASP A 359 -33.88 46.81 48.52
C ASP A 359 -35.09 47.52 47.94
N SER A 360 -35.15 48.85 48.09
CA SER A 360 -36.37 49.64 47.74
C SER A 360 -36.69 49.68 46.26
N TYR A 361 -35.74 49.32 45.38
CA TYR A 361 -35.92 49.38 43.93
C TYR A 361 -35.77 48.01 43.25
N TYR A 362 -35.77 46.91 44.01
CA TYR A 362 -35.48 45.62 43.40
C TYR A 362 -36.53 45.21 42.39
N GLU A 363 -37.83 45.40 42.64
CA GLU A 363 -38.92 45.06 41.73
C GLU A 363 -38.80 45.83 40.41
N GLU A 364 -38.66 47.18 40.52
CA GLU A 364 -38.53 48.07 39.36
C GLU A 364 -37.28 47.74 38.55
N ASN A 365 -36.14 47.44 39.21
CA ASN A 365 -34.90 47.05 38.53
C ASN A 365 -35.05 45.72 37.80
N ILE A 366 -35.65 44.69 38.43
CA ILE A 366 -35.90 43.39 37.79
C ILE A 366 -36.80 43.54 36.57
N GLN A 367 -38.00 44.24 36.80
CA GLN A 367 -38.99 44.41 35.73
C GLN A 367 -38.45 45.28 34.59
N GLY A 368 -37.72 46.35 34.89
CA GLY A 368 -37.11 47.21 33.89
C GLY A 368 -36.04 46.49 33.06
N ALA A 369 -35.12 45.69 33.66
CA ALA A 369 -34.13 44.94 32.97
C ALA A 369 -34.77 43.86 32.09
N LEU A 370 -35.73 43.10 32.60
CA LEU A 370 -36.49 42.12 31.84
C LEU A 370 -37.23 42.73 30.65
N ALA A 371 -37.90 43.88 30.85
CA ALA A 371 -38.61 44.61 29.80
C ALA A 371 -37.65 45.12 28.70
N ALA A 372 -36.40 45.40 29.03
CA ALA A 372 -35.34 45.76 28.09
C ALA A 372 -34.71 44.53 27.40
N GLY A 373 -35.20 43.33 27.66
CA GLY A 373 -34.69 42.08 27.07
C GLY A 373 -33.38 41.56 27.67
N MET A 374 -33.01 42.03 28.86
CA MET A 374 -31.82 41.58 29.58
C MET A 374 -32.12 40.35 30.42
N GLN A 375 -31.11 39.51 30.65
CA GLN A 375 -31.16 38.45 31.68
C GLN A 375 -31.00 39.08 33.06
N VAL A 376 -31.72 38.57 34.06
CA VAL A 376 -31.66 39.08 35.41
C VAL A 376 -31.28 38.01 36.40
N GLY A 377 -30.26 38.29 37.22
CA GLY A 377 -29.90 37.53 38.41
C GLY A 377 -30.22 38.35 39.66
N ALA A 378 -30.63 37.70 40.73
CA ALA A 378 -30.89 38.32 42.02
C ALA A 378 -29.73 38.05 42.98
N TYR A 379 -29.39 39.05 43.85
CA TYR A 379 -28.45 38.81 44.91
C TYR A 379 -28.85 39.38 46.23
N PHE A 380 -28.29 38.78 47.28
CA PHE A 380 -28.45 39.24 48.67
C PHE A 380 -27.11 39.80 49.18
N PHE A 381 -27.15 40.98 49.82
CA PHE A 381 -25.96 41.52 50.45
C PHE A 381 -25.82 40.92 51.88
N SER A 382 -25.12 39.84 51.95
CA SER A 382 -24.92 39.06 53.20
C SER A 382 -23.95 39.73 54.15
N GLN A 383 -24.34 39.71 55.41
CA GLN A 383 -23.53 40.11 56.59
C GLN A 383 -23.61 39.03 57.70
N SER A 384 -24.05 37.81 57.33
CA SER A 384 -24.20 36.71 58.29
C SER A 384 -22.90 36.36 58.99
N MET A 385 -22.98 36.12 60.25
CA MET A 385 -21.88 35.70 61.12
C MET A 385 -22.05 34.26 61.63
N SER A 386 -23.21 33.65 61.33
CA SER A 386 -23.55 32.28 61.71
C SER A 386 -24.24 31.53 60.57
N VAL A 387 -24.29 30.19 60.68
CA VAL A 387 -25.02 29.34 59.70
C VAL A 387 -26.51 29.63 59.76
N GLU A 388 -27.07 29.89 60.94
CA GLU A 388 -28.47 30.18 61.14
C GLU A 388 -28.83 31.48 60.43
N GLU A 389 -28.02 32.53 60.56
CA GLU A 389 -28.19 33.80 59.87
C GLU A 389 -28.08 33.63 58.34
N ALA A 390 -27.14 32.83 57.84
CA ALA A 390 -27.01 32.57 56.43
C ALA A 390 -28.23 31.83 55.85
N VAL A 391 -28.82 30.89 56.59
CA VAL A 391 -30.04 30.18 56.21
C VAL A 391 -31.23 31.15 56.24
N GLU A 392 -31.30 32.07 57.24
CA GLU A 392 -32.32 33.08 57.30
C GLU A 392 -32.28 34.06 56.10
N GLU A 393 -31.09 34.52 55.72
CA GLU A 393 -30.85 35.35 54.53
C GLU A 393 -31.28 34.62 53.26
N ALA A 394 -30.92 33.32 53.08
CA ALA A 394 -31.31 32.52 51.94
C ALA A 394 -32.82 32.34 51.85
N ASN A 395 -33.48 32.04 52.94
CA ASN A 395 -34.97 31.96 52.98
C ASN A 395 -35.63 33.28 52.63
N TYR A 396 -35.11 34.39 53.19
CA TYR A 396 -35.64 35.70 52.93
C TYR A 396 -35.61 36.11 51.47
N ILE A 397 -34.49 35.89 50.77
CA ILE A 397 -34.40 36.18 49.33
C ILE A 397 -35.28 35.22 48.51
N CYS A 398 -35.38 33.95 48.88
CA CYS A 398 -36.27 33.01 48.21
C CYS A 398 -37.75 33.44 48.33
N ASP A 399 -38.17 33.87 49.48
CA ASP A 399 -39.52 34.29 49.69
C ASP A 399 -39.87 35.56 48.87
N LEU A 400 -38.88 36.47 48.67
CA LEU A 400 -39.06 37.69 47.90
C LEU A 400 -39.16 37.49 46.40
N ILE A 401 -38.51 36.46 45.88
CA ILE A 401 -38.41 36.17 44.42
C ILE A 401 -39.27 34.98 43.97
N ALA A 402 -39.99 34.33 44.87
CA ALA A 402 -40.88 33.19 44.64
C ALA A 402 -42.20 33.52 43.93
N GLY A 403 -42.42 34.80 43.54
CA GLY A 403 -43.63 35.27 42.93
C GLY A 403 -43.63 35.35 41.40
#